data_b77c234cbe8bc04671b89fd00e5a53ca
#
_entry.id   b77c234cbe8bc04671b89fd00e5a53ca
#
_cell.length_a   1.000
_cell.length_b   1.000
_cell.length_c   1.000
_cell.angle_alpha   90.00
_cell.angle_beta   90.00
_cell.angle_gamma   90.00
#
_symmetry.space_group_name_H-M   'P 1'
#
loop_
_entity.id
_entity.type
_entity.pdbx_description
1 polymer ?
#
loop_
_entity_poly.entity_id
_entity_poly.type
_entity_poly.pdbx_seq_one_letter_code
_entity_poly.pdbx_strand_id
1 'polypeptide(L)'
;LLHAFLMSMAPFDFADIEHPLRGMPSGNAWAVAPERTKEGRSLLVMNPHANYDGPYQWYECHLAVGDWFNVSGATLFGLPMVLMGHNGQAGWALSPNDPDFADLYVEPAPQFARNPKSFMQYTPNDTLYWLKLAVDSKPYYVATESGMLERRVPRLMTGRGPVIGRQAGRNLAYRVGGYGEFGALRQVFDMARASNVDEMQQALAQH
;
A
#
# COMPACT_ATOMS: atom_id res chain seq x y z
N LEU A 1 2.65 -4.48 -3.54
CA LEU A 1 1.20 -4.28 -3.73
C LEU A 1 0.58 -3.51 -2.56
N LEU A 2 0.70 -4.00 -1.34
CA LEU A 2 0.19 -3.32 -0.15
C LEU A 2 0.81 -1.92 0.02
N HIS A 3 2.11 -1.79 -0.19
CA HIS A 3 2.81 -0.51 -0.15
C HIS A 3 2.29 0.44 -1.25
N ALA A 4 2.12 -0.03 -2.48
CA ALA A 4 1.54 0.76 -3.57
C ALA A 4 0.12 1.25 -3.24
N PHE A 5 -0.69 0.39 -2.62
CA PHE A 5 -2.03 0.73 -2.17
C PHE A 5 -1.98 1.80 -1.06
N LEU A 6 -1.14 1.62 -0.05
CA LEU A 6 -0.98 2.56 1.06
C LEU A 6 -0.44 3.90 0.57
N MET A 7 0.54 3.89 -0.31
CA MET A 7 1.11 5.11 -0.91
C MET A 7 0.11 5.86 -1.80
N SER A 8 -0.86 5.15 -2.40
CA SER A 8 -1.94 5.80 -3.15
C SER A 8 -2.95 6.53 -2.28
N MET A 9 -3.00 6.21 -0.99
CA MET A 9 -3.95 6.78 -0.02
C MET A 9 -3.35 7.88 0.87
N ALA A 10 -2.03 7.98 0.96
CA ALA A 10 -1.38 8.96 1.84
C ALA A 10 -1.33 10.36 1.20
N PRO A 11 -1.70 11.42 1.91
CA PRO A 11 -1.34 12.77 1.53
C PRO A 11 0.17 12.95 1.77
N PHE A 12 0.94 13.14 0.70
CA PHE A 12 2.38 13.38 0.81
C PHE A 12 2.67 14.84 1.10
N ASP A 13 3.44 15.10 2.15
CA ASP A 13 4.19 16.32 2.28
C ASP A 13 5.52 16.15 1.53
N PHE A 14 5.87 17.14 0.70
CA PHE A 14 7.04 17.10 -0.18
C PHE A 14 8.38 17.11 0.58
N ALA A 15 8.37 17.47 1.87
CA ALA A 15 9.55 17.40 2.72
C ALA A 15 10.05 15.95 2.94
N ASP A 16 9.15 14.97 2.77
CA ASP A 16 9.47 13.55 2.97
C ASP A 16 10.04 12.85 1.71
N ILE A 17 10.11 13.56 0.57
CA ILE A 17 10.55 12.95 -0.70
C ILE A 17 12.04 12.60 -0.71
N GLU A 18 12.88 13.25 0.10
CA GLU A 18 14.30 12.89 0.20
C GLU A 18 14.51 11.44 0.65
N HIS A 19 13.53 10.88 1.39
CA HIS A 19 13.51 9.46 1.76
C HIS A 19 12.07 8.95 1.91
N PRO A 20 11.36 8.66 0.80
CA PRO A 20 9.96 8.18 0.85
C PRO A 20 9.81 6.85 1.58
N LEU A 21 10.91 6.21 1.95
CA LEU A 21 10.98 4.94 2.66
C LEU A 21 11.50 5.06 4.10
N ARG A 22 11.78 6.27 4.60
CA ARG A 22 12.11 6.47 6.01
C ARG A 22 10.92 6.11 6.87
N GLY A 23 11.06 5.04 7.64
CA GLY A 23 10.00 4.55 8.52
C GLY A 23 9.12 3.47 7.89
N MET A 24 9.55 2.82 6.81
CA MET A 24 8.88 1.58 6.40
C MET A 24 8.85 0.61 7.57
N PRO A 25 7.68 0.06 7.88
CA PRO A 25 7.59 -0.92 8.94
C PRO A 25 8.48 -2.10 8.60
N SER A 26 9.37 -2.46 9.52
CA SER A 26 10.06 -3.74 9.51
C SER A 26 9.26 -4.74 10.34
N GLY A 27 9.75 -5.93 10.54
CA GLY A 27 9.06 -6.90 11.37
C GLY A 27 9.88 -8.14 11.63
N ASN A 28 9.48 -8.85 12.67
CA ASN A 28 10.01 -10.18 13.00
C ASN A 28 8.88 -11.18 13.10
N ALA A 29 9.17 -12.42 12.72
CA ALA A 29 8.28 -13.53 12.91
C ALA A 29 9.03 -14.79 13.30
N TRP A 30 8.44 -15.59 14.17
CA TRP A 30 8.95 -16.92 14.57
C TRP A 30 7.81 -17.93 14.53
N ALA A 31 8.06 -19.05 13.91
CA ALA A 31 7.19 -20.21 13.98
C ALA A 31 7.90 -21.32 14.76
N VAL A 32 7.21 -21.88 15.75
CA VAL A 32 7.71 -22.96 16.59
C VAL A 32 6.86 -24.20 16.36
N ALA A 33 7.51 -25.29 15.97
CA ALA A 33 6.84 -26.56 15.73
C ALA A 33 6.27 -27.19 17.03
N PRO A 34 5.20 -27.98 16.95
CA PRO A 34 4.52 -28.57 18.11
C PRO A 34 5.45 -29.37 19.05
N GLU A 35 6.44 -30.06 18.48
CA GLU A 35 7.40 -30.88 19.22
C GLU A 35 8.31 -30.08 20.16
N ARG A 36 8.38 -28.74 19.93
CA ARG A 36 9.20 -27.80 20.69
C ARG A 36 8.41 -26.97 21.69
N THR A 37 7.12 -27.21 21.80
CA THR A 37 6.22 -26.51 22.72
C THR A 37 5.75 -27.44 23.83
N LYS A 38 5.49 -26.89 25.02
CA LYS A 38 4.97 -27.69 26.14
C LYS A 38 3.54 -28.20 25.88
N GLU A 39 2.77 -27.43 25.17
CA GLU A 39 1.36 -27.70 24.87
C GLU A 39 1.16 -28.63 23.66
N GLY A 40 2.24 -28.96 22.93
CA GLY A 40 2.16 -29.76 21.71
C GLY A 40 1.41 -29.08 20.58
N ARG A 41 1.45 -27.75 20.54
CA ARG A 41 0.79 -26.90 19.51
C ARG A 41 1.81 -25.99 18.85
N SER A 42 1.60 -25.70 17.57
CA SER A 42 2.39 -24.69 16.87
C SER A 42 2.20 -23.31 17.50
N LEU A 43 3.28 -22.56 17.61
CA LEU A 43 3.23 -21.17 18.02
C LEU A 43 3.71 -20.28 16.87
N LEU A 44 3.01 -19.18 16.64
CA LEU A 44 3.42 -18.14 15.71
C LEU A 44 3.53 -16.83 16.47
N VAL A 45 4.71 -16.22 16.44
CA VAL A 45 4.97 -14.88 16.96
C VAL A 45 5.14 -13.96 15.77
N MET A 46 4.44 -12.85 15.78
CA MET A 46 4.51 -11.80 14.77
C MET A 46 4.69 -10.45 15.46
N ASN A 47 5.59 -9.66 14.95
CA ASN A 47 5.86 -8.33 15.49
C ASN A 47 6.15 -7.36 14.34
N PRO A 48 5.15 -6.63 13.85
CA PRO A 48 5.36 -5.54 12.91
C PRO A 48 5.99 -4.35 13.66
N HIS A 49 7.17 -3.92 13.24
CA HIS A 49 7.82 -2.74 13.79
C HIS A 49 7.25 -1.48 13.12
N ALA A 50 6.01 -1.18 13.39
CA ALA A 50 5.31 -0.05 12.80
C ALA A 50 5.14 1.09 13.82
N ASN A 51 4.98 2.30 13.31
CA ASN A 51 4.65 3.45 14.14
C ASN A 51 3.25 3.28 14.76
N TYR A 52 3.06 3.84 15.94
CA TYR A 52 1.76 3.84 16.61
C TYR A 52 0.81 4.93 16.10
N ASP A 53 1.24 5.70 15.11
CA ASP A 53 0.50 6.78 14.47
C ASP A 53 0.58 6.70 12.94
N GLY A 54 -0.23 7.52 12.27
CA GLY A 54 -0.23 7.62 10.83
C GLY A 54 -0.87 6.43 10.08
N PRO A 55 -0.64 6.31 8.76
CA PRO A 55 -1.34 5.34 7.91
C PRO A 55 -0.88 3.89 8.11
N TYR A 56 0.24 3.67 8.81
CA TYR A 56 0.79 2.34 9.08
C TYR A 56 0.40 1.80 10.46
N GLN A 57 -0.56 2.42 11.10
CA GLN A 57 -1.09 1.99 12.39
C GLN A 57 -1.81 0.65 12.24
N TRP A 58 -1.41 -0.31 13.07
CA TRP A 58 -2.02 -1.62 13.14
C TRP A 58 -3.10 -1.68 14.21
N TYR A 59 -4.10 -2.50 13.98
CA TYR A 59 -5.09 -2.85 14.98
C TYR A 59 -5.45 -4.33 14.90
N GLU A 60 -5.80 -4.91 16.04
CA GLU A 60 -6.26 -6.28 16.14
C GLU A 60 -7.71 -6.40 15.72
N CYS A 61 -8.03 -7.49 15.05
CA CYS A 61 -9.40 -7.80 14.67
C CYS A 61 -9.64 -9.31 14.60
N HIS A 62 -10.90 -9.68 14.80
CA HIS A 62 -11.40 -11.02 14.58
C HIS A 62 -12.58 -10.95 13.62
N LEU A 63 -12.47 -11.63 12.49
CA LEU A 63 -13.48 -11.67 11.45
C LEU A 63 -14.08 -13.08 11.42
N ALA A 64 -15.38 -13.20 11.64
CA ALA A 64 -16.08 -14.46 11.61
C ALA A 64 -17.36 -14.36 10.77
N VAL A 65 -17.57 -15.32 9.86
CA VAL A 65 -18.77 -15.44 9.05
C VAL A 65 -19.25 -16.89 9.05
N GLY A 66 -20.25 -17.18 9.85
CA GLY A 66 -20.72 -18.56 10.03
C GLY A 66 -19.56 -19.50 10.38
N ASP A 67 -19.61 -20.71 9.83
CA ASP A 67 -18.59 -21.74 10.07
C ASP A 67 -17.49 -21.78 8.98
N TRP A 68 -17.63 -20.95 7.94
CA TRP A 68 -16.75 -21.03 6.77
C TRP A 68 -15.58 -20.04 6.78
N PHE A 69 -15.64 -19.01 7.61
CA PHE A 69 -14.59 -18.00 7.73
C PHE A 69 -14.42 -17.57 9.17
N ASN A 70 -13.24 -17.80 9.72
CA ASN A 70 -12.91 -17.47 11.10
C ASN A 70 -11.41 -17.13 11.18
N VAL A 71 -11.08 -15.86 11.28
CA VAL A 71 -9.71 -15.36 11.18
C VAL A 71 -9.46 -14.33 12.26
N SER A 72 -8.39 -14.51 13.01
CA SER A 72 -7.92 -13.58 14.04
C SER A 72 -6.53 -13.06 13.71
N GLY A 73 -6.26 -11.82 14.01
CA GLY A 73 -4.95 -11.23 13.83
C GLY A 73 -4.96 -9.71 13.77
N ALA A 74 -4.08 -9.15 12.98
CA ALA A 74 -3.92 -7.71 12.86
C ALA A 74 -3.95 -7.24 11.41
N THR A 75 -4.38 -6.02 11.21
CA THR A 75 -4.44 -5.37 9.90
C THR A 75 -4.12 -3.88 10.01
N LEU A 76 -3.98 -3.24 8.86
CA LEU A 76 -3.77 -1.80 8.76
C LEU A 76 -5.10 -1.07 8.59
N PHE A 77 -5.12 0.18 8.98
CA PHE A 77 -6.30 1.02 8.86
C PHE A 77 -6.80 1.09 7.42
N GLY A 78 -8.10 0.86 7.22
CA GLY A 78 -8.74 0.90 5.90
C GLY A 78 -8.65 -0.39 5.07
N LEU A 79 -8.00 -1.45 5.57
CA LEU A 79 -7.97 -2.75 4.91
C LEU A 79 -8.98 -3.71 5.56
N PRO A 80 -9.90 -4.28 4.78
CA PRO A 80 -10.94 -5.16 5.29
C PRO A 80 -10.49 -6.63 5.40
N MET A 81 -9.20 -6.87 5.67
CA MET A 81 -8.57 -8.18 5.66
C MET A 81 -7.55 -8.29 6.77
N VAL A 82 -7.42 -9.47 7.39
CA VAL A 82 -6.35 -9.77 8.36
C VAL A 82 -5.05 -10.00 7.59
N LEU A 83 -4.10 -9.09 7.74
CA LEU A 83 -2.81 -9.15 7.03
C LEU A 83 -1.81 -10.09 7.69
N MET A 84 -1.84 -10.18 9.01
CA MET A 84 -1.05 -11.12 9.79
C MET A 84 -1.97 -11.77 10.82
N GLY A 85 -1.96 -13.09 10.90
CA GLY A 85 -2.88 -13.77 11.80
C GLY A 85 -2.94 -15.27 11.59
N HIS A 86 -4.06 -15.85 11.99
CA HIS A 86 -4.33 -17.25 11.84
C HIS A 86 -5.85 -17.51 11.70
N ASN A 87 -6.17 -18.66 11.14
CA ASN A 87 -7.54 -19.16 11.05
C ASN A 87 -7.78 -20.44 11.89
N GLY A 88 -6.85 -20.75 12.79
CA GLY A 88 -6.88 -21.96 13.61
C GLY A 88 -6.25 -23.18 12.94
N GLN A 89 -6.09 -23.22 11.62
CA GLN A 89 -5.45 -24.29 10.86
C GLN A 89 -4.08 -23.86 10.33
N ALA A 90 -4.00 -22.64 9.85
CA ALA A 90 -2.78 -22.04 9.35
C ALA A 90 -2.59 -20.66 9.97
N GLY A 91 -1.33 -20.22 10.06
CA GLY A 91 -0.98 -18.88 10.48
C GLY A 91 0.03 -18.27 9.51
N TRP A 92 -0.02 -16.94 9.37
CA TRP A 92 0.87 -16.20 8.49
C TRP A 92 1.31 -14.88 9.13
N ALA A 93 2.53 -14.51 8.82
CA ALA A 93 3.13 -13.23 9.20
C ALA A 93 3.78 -12.60 7.98
N LEU A 94 3.72 -11.29 7.89
CA LEU A 94 4.36 -10.52 6.84
C LEU A 94 5.52 -9.72 7.43
N SER A 95 6.66 -9.77 6.77
CA SER A 95 7.79 -8.88 7.03
C SER A 95 8.16 -8.17 5.73
N PRO A 96 8.30 -6.84 5.74
CA PRO A 96 8.81 -6.11 4.60
C PRO A 96 10.22 -6.61 4.26
N ASN A 97 10.50 -6.83 2.98
CA ASN A 97 11.82 -7.22 2.49
C ASN A 97 12.47 -6.15 1.62
N ASP A 98 11.88 -4.95 1.60
CA ASP A 98 12.38 -3.75 0.93
C ASP A 98 12.85 -3.99 -0.53
N PRO A 99 12.00 -4.61 -1.37
CA PRO A 99 12.36 -4.81 -2.77
C PRO A 99 12.33 -3.47 -3.51
N ASP A 100 13.21 -3.31 -4.47
CA ASP A 100 13.21 -2.19 -5.41
C ASP A 100 12.05 -2.35 -6.41
N PHE A 101 10.88 -1.86 -6.06
CA PHE A 101 9.65 -1.97 -6.87
C PHE A 101 9.06 -0.62 -7.26
N ALA A 102 9.74 0.48 -6.94
CA ALA A 102 9.23 1.81 -7.20
C ALA A 102 10.30 2.73 -7.79
N ASP A 103 9.92 3.47 -8.82
CA ASP A 103 10.78 4.43 -9.51
C ASP A 103 10.21 5.84 -9.42
N LEU A 104 11.11 6.80 -9.31
CA LEU A 104 10.79 8.22 -9.40
C LEU A 104 11.24 8.78 -10.75
N TYR A 105 10.31 9.21 -11.57
CA TYR A 105 10.56 9.79 -12.87
C TYR A 105 10.49 11.32 -12.83
N VAL A 106 11.56 11.96 -13.28
CA VAL A 106 11.55 13.40 -13.54
C VAL A 106 10.90 13.61 -14.91
N GLU A 107 9.65 14.06 -14.90
CA GLU A 107 8.93 14.34 -16.13
C GLU A 107 9.43 15.66 -16.75
N PRO A 108 9.52 15.77 -18.09
CA PRO A 108 9.88 17.02 -18.74
C PRO A 108 8.99 18.17 -18.29
N ALA A 109 9.52 19.40 -18.36
CA ALA A 109 8.74 20.57 -18.04
C ALA A 109 7.49 20.64 -18.94
N PRO A 110 6.29 20.83 -18.37
CA PRO A 110 5.09 20.87 -19.17
C PRO A 110 5.16 22.08 -20.13
N GLN A 111 5.06 21.82 -21.43
CA GLN A 111 4.76 22.88 -22.38
C GLN A 111 3.25 23.09 -22.37
N PHE A 112 2.82 24.28 -22.03
CA PHE A 112 1.42 24.63 -22.00
C PHE A 112 0.85 24.62 -23.42
N ALA A 113 -0.01 23.64 -23.70
CA ALA A 113 -0.91 23.76 -24.84
C ALA A 113 -1.95 24.85 -24.54
N ARG A 114 -2.54 25.44 -25.58
CA ARG A 114 -3.60 26.47 -25.45
C ARG A 114 -4.81 26.06 -24.61
N ASN A 115 -4.91 24.79 -24.22
CA ASN A 115 -5.95 24.26 -23.35
C ASN A 115 -5.36 24.01 -21.94
N PRO A 116 -5.80 24.76 -20.90
CA PRO A 116 -5.28 24.61 -19.53
C PRO A 116 -5.61 23.26 -18.88
N LYS A 117 -6.40 22.40 -19.53
CA LYS A 117 -6.74 21.05 -19.04
C LYS A 117 -5.84 19.94 -19.63
N SER A 118 -4.88 20.29 -20.47
CA SER A 118 -4.00 19.31 -21.12
C SER A 118 -2.59 19.85 -21.19
N PHE A 119 -1.62 19.04 -20.80
CA PHE A 119 -0.20 19.32 -20.93
C PHE A 119 0.40 18.41 -21.99
N MET A 120 1.24 18.97 -22.88
CA MET A 120 2.04 18.18 -23.82
C MET A 120 3.42 17.92 -23.23
N GLN A 121 3.84 16.68 -23.29
CA GLN A 121 5.13 16.26 -22.82
C GLN A 121 5.95 15.69 -23.99
N TYR A 122 7.17 16.19 -24.16
CA TYR A 122 8.13 15.63 -25.11
C TYR A 122 8.95 14.52 -24.43
N THR A 123 9.08 13.38 -25.10
CA THR A 123 10.11 12.39 -24.77
C THR A 123 11.31 12.55 -25.68
N PRO A 124 12.50 12.06 -25.28
CA PRO A 124 13.71 12.11 -26.12
C PRO A 124 13.59 11.46 -27.51
N ASN A 125 12.52 10.72 -27.75
CA ASN A 125 12.28 9.96 -29.00
C ASN A 125 11.09 10.49 -29.81
N ASP A 126 10.77 11.78 -29.72
CA ASP A 126 9.69 12.45 -30.46
C ASP A 126 8.28 11.89 -30.26
N THR A 127 8.05 11.11 -29.22
CA THR A 127 6.70 10.62 -28.90
C THR A 127 6.01 11.59 -27.96
N LEU A 128 4.90 12.18 -28.43
CA LEU A 128 4.04 13.07 -27.65
C LEU A 128 3.18 12.27 -26.68
N TYR A 129 3.39 12.47 -25.39
CA TYR A 129 2.49 11.95 -24.36
C TYR A 129 1.60 13.09 -23.82
N TRP A 130 0.31 12.84 -23.82
CA TRP A 130 -0.66 13.72 -23.22
C TRP A 130 -0.77 13.46 -21.72
N LEU A 131 -0.41 14.44 -20.92
CA LEU A 131 -0.72 14.45 -19.50
C LEU A 131 -2.20 14.77 -19.32
N LYS A 132 -2.99 13.80 -18.96
CA LYS A 132 -4.38 14.05 -18.56
C LYS A 132 -4.35 14.54 -17.12
N LEU A 133 -4.63 15.83 -16.94
CA LEU A 133 -4.95 16.39 -15.63
C LEU A 133 -6.28 15.77 -15.20
N ALA A 134 -6.26 14.68 -14.48
CA ALA A 134 -7.45 14.25 -13.78
C ALA A 134 -7.61 15.16 -12.56
N VAL A 135 -8.32 16.27 -12.72
CA VAL A 135 -8.75 17.11 -11.59
C VAL A 135 -9.94 16.41 -10.93
N ASP A 136 -9.71 15.25 -10.38
CA ASP A 136 -10.64 14.63 -9.43
C ASP A 136 -10.23 15.09 -8.03
N SER A 137 -10.66 16.28 -7.68
CA SER A 137 -10.42 16.83 -6.35
C SER A 137 -11.56 16.45 -5.43
N LYS A 138 -11.56 15.23 -4.91
CA LYS A 138 -12.45 14.89 -3.81
C LYS A 138 -12.10 15.76 -2.60
N PRO A 139 -13.09 16.39 -1.95
CA PRO A 139 -12.82 17.12 -0.73
C PRO A 139 -12.41 16.14 0.38
N TYR A 140 -11.44 16.54 1.19
CA TYR A 140 -11.15 15.93 2.47
C TYR A 140 -11.25 16.99 3.56
N TYR A 141 -11.54 16.57 4.75
CA TYR A 141 -11.77 17.47 5.87
C TYR A 141 -10.67 17.31 6.90
N VAL A 142 -10.06 18.41 7.26
CA VAL A 142 -9.00 18.46 8.28
C VAL A 142 -9.59 19.04 9.56
N ALA A 143 -9.47 18.33 10.67
CA ALA A 143 -9.82 18.87 11.96
C ALA A 143 -8.82 19.97 12.37
N THR A 144 -9.32 21.13 12.74
CA THR A 144 -8.55 22.26 13.24
C THR A 144 -9.15 22.73 14.58
N GLU A 145 -8.45 23.57 15.30
CA GLU A 145 -8.97 24.16 16.54
C GLU A 145 -10.27 24.95 16.32
N SER A 146 -10.48 25.48 15.12
CA SER A 146 -11.70 26.25 14.74
C SER A 146 -12.78 25.39 14.08
N GLY A 147 -12.60 24.05 13.96
CA GLY A 147 -13.55 23.14 13.36
C GLY A 147 -13.00 22.38 12.16
N MET A 148 -13.89 21.81 11.34
CA MET A 148 -13.53 21.03 10.16
C MET A 148 -13.27 21.95 8.97
N LEU A 149 -12.06 21.88 8.39
CA LEU A 149 -11.67 22.66 7.21
C LEU A 149 -11.68 21.77 5.99
N GLU A 150 -12.52 22.12 4.98
CA GLU A 150 -12.48 21.45 3.69
C GLU A 150 -11.20 21.78 2.91
N ARG A 151 -10.53 20.75 2.40
CA ARG A 151 -9.38 20.85 1.53
C ARG A 151 -9.63 20.08 0.25
N ARG A 152 -9.09 20.56 -0.88
CA ARG A 152 -9.14 19.87 -2.17
C ARG A 152 -7.72 19.85 -2.75
N VAL A 153 -7.22 18.64 -3.02
CA VAL A 153 -5.92 18.48 -3.67
C VAL A 153 -6.16 17.98 -5.09
N PRO A 154 -5.73 18.74 -6.10
CA PRO A 154 -5.78 18.26 -7.47
C PRO A 154 -4.82 17.07 -7.63
N ARG A 155 -5.30 15.97 -8.20
CA ARG A 155 -4.45 14.83 -8.55
C ARG A 155 -3.93 15.04 -9.97
N LEU A 156 -2.64 15.02 -10.09
CA LEU A 156 -1.96 15.04 -11.37
C LEU A 156 -1.46 13.63 -11.67
N MET A 157 -1.86 13.08 -12.81
CA MET A 157 -1.46 11.74 -13.25
C MET A 157 -0.69 11.82 -14.55
N THR A 158 0.36 11.05 -14.67
CA THR A 158 1.10 10.82 -15.91
C THR A 158 0.88 9.38 -16.40
N GLY A 159 1.37 9.05 -17.58
CA GLY A 159 1.39 7.65 -18.05
C GLY A 159 2.28 6.73 -17.20
N ARG A 160 3.14 7.28 -16.34
CA ARG A 160 4.01 6.54 -15.41
C ARG A 160 3.44 6.39 -14.01
N GLY A 161 2.48 7.24 -13.64
CA GLY A 161 1.85 7.21 -12.33
C GLY A 161 1.49 8.59 -11.81
N PRO A 162 1.10 8.69 -10.52
CA PRO A 162 0.77 9.95 -9.89
C PRO A 162 2.00 10.89 -9.82
N VAL A 163 1.76 12.17 -10.01
CA VAL A 163 2.75 13.21 -9.72
C VAL A 163 2.71 13.47 -8.23
N ILE A 164 3.82 13.19 -7.57
CA ILE A 164 3.97 13.36 -6.13
C ILE A 164 4.76 14.61 -5.75
N GLY A 165 5.36 15.29 -6.72
CA GLY A 165 6.18 16.45 -6.41
C GLY A 165 6.67 17.21 -7.62
N ARG A 166 7.52 18.21 -7.35
CA ARG A 166 8.25 18.98 -8.36
C ARG A 166 9.69 19.17 -7.92
N GLN A 167 10.61 19.03 -8.88
CA GLN A 167 12.01 19.33 -8.70
C GLN A 167 12.49 20.21 -9.87
N ALA A 168 13.09 21.34 -9.57
CA ALA A 168 13.57 22.30 -10.58
C ALA A 168 12.52 22.64 -11.67
N GLY A 169 11.24 22.83 -11.27
CA GLY A 169 10.13 23.13 -12.19
C GLY A 169 9.59 21.95 -12.98
N ARG A 170 10.15 20.74 -12.81
CA ARG A 170 9.71 19.49 -13.45
C ARG A 170 8.84 18.70 -12.48
N ASN A 171 7.84 18.01 -13.01
CA ASN A 171 7.01 17.12 -12.21
C ASN A 171 7.77 15.82 -11.88
N LEU A 172 7.58 15.33 -10.68
CA LEU A 172 8.06 14.01 -10.24
C LEU A 172 6.91 13.03 -10.27
N ALA A 173 6.95 12.06 -11.19
CA ALA A 173 5.97 10.99 -11.27
C ALA A 173 6.49 9.75 -10.56
N TYR A 174 5.65 9.14 -9.74
CA TYR A 174 5.99 7.95 -8.97
C TYR A 174 5.35 6.73 -9.60
N ARG A 175 6.18 5.80 -10.07
CA ARG A 175 5.76 4.53 -10.63
C ARG A 175 6.02 3.42 -9.61
N VAL A 176 4.98 2.68 -9.29
CA VAL A 176 5.06 1.54 -8.37
C VAL A 176 4.65 0.29 -9.11
N GLY A 177 5.43 -0.77 -8.97
CA GLY A 177 5.07 -2.10 -9.46
C GLY A 177 3.77 -2.56 -8.81
N GLY A 178 2.86 -3.12 -9.60
CA GLY A 178 1.55 -3.54 -9.13
C GLY A 178 0.55 -2.41 -8.83
N TYR A 179 0.81 -1.18 -9.29
CA TYR A 179 -0.16 -0.10 -9.17
C TYR A 179 -1.45 -0.44 -9.93
N GLY A 180 -2.59 -0.38 -9.23
CA GLY A 180 -3.89 -0.75 -9.80
C GLY A 180 -4.20 -2.25 -9.77
N GLU A 181 -3.26 -3.09 -9.29
CA GLU A 181 -3.49 -4.52 -9.13
C GLU A 181 -4.10 -4.82 -7.76
N PHE A 182 -5.28 -5.41 -7.77
CA PHE A 182 -6.00 -5.78 -6.55
C PHE A 182 -5.86 -7.26 -6.18
N GLY A 183 -5.06 -8.02 -6.92
CA GLY A 183 -4.84 -9.45 -6.70
C GLY A 183 -4.35 -9.78 -5.30
N ALA A 184 -3.59 -8.90 -4.65
CA ALA A 184 -3.13 -9.09 -3.29
C ALA A 184 -4.27 -9.21 -2.26
N LEU A 185 -5.38 -8.51 -2.45
CA LEU A 185 -6.55 -8.67 -1.57
C LEU A 185 -7.16 -10.07 -1.72
N ARG A 186 -7.21 -10.58 -2.94
CA ARG A 186 -7.65 -11.94 -3.21
C ARG A 186 -6.70 -12.95 -2.60
N GLN A 187 -5.39 -12.76 -2.74
CA GLN A 187 -4.37 -13.62 -2.15
C GLN A 187 -4.52 -13.71 -0.62
N VAL A 188 -4.64 -12.56 0.06
CA VAL A 188 -4.83 -12.53 1.53
C VAL A 188 -6.13 -13.23 1.94
N PHE A 189 -7.20 -13.07 1.15
CA PHE A 189 -8.45 -13.76 1.39
C PHE A 189 -8.32 -15.28 1.25
N ASP A 190 -7.63 -15.76 0.21
CA ASP A 190 -7.41 -17.19 0.00
C ASP A 190 -6.44 -17.78 1.05
N MET A 191 -5.42 -17.03 1.48
CA MET A 191 -4.57 -17.38 2.63
C MET A 191 -5.40 -17.55 3.92
N ALA A 192 -6.31 -16.61 4.16
CA ALA A 192 -7.20 -16.64 5.33
C ALA A 192 -8.14 -17.85 5.37
N ARG A 193 -8.37 -18.49 4.23
CA ARG A 193 -9.21 -19.69 4.08
C ARG A 193 -8.42 -20.99 3.99
N ALA A 194 -7.10 -20.91 3.84
CA ALA A 194 -6.27 -22.11 3.72
C ALA A 194 -6.39 -23.00 4.96
N SER A 195 -6.71 -24.26 4.76
CA SER A 195 -6.89 -25.25 5.82
C SER A 195 -5.64 -26.11 6.07
N ASN A 196 -4.64 -25.99 5.20
CA ASN A 196 -3.38 -26.72 5.24
C ASN A 196 -2.27 -25.94 4.51
N VAL A 197 -1.04 -26.48 4.60
CA VAL A 197 0.15 -25.84 4.00
C VAL A 197 0.07 -25.78 2.47
N ASP A 198 -0.48 -26.80 1.83
CA ASP A 198 -0.56 -26.85 0.37
C ASP A 198 -1.51 -25.77 -0.16
N GLU A 199 -2.65 -25.59 0.47
CA GLU A 199 -3.58 -24.49 0.13
C GLU A 199 -2.96 -23.12 0.41
N MET A 200 -2.20 -22.98 1.49
CA MET A 200 -1.46 -21.74 1.78
C MET A 200 -0.43 -21.46 0.70
N GLN A 201 0.34 -22.46 0.25
CA GLN A 201 1.29 -22.31 -0.84
C GLN A 201 0.61 -21.95 -2.16
N GLN A 202 -0.52 -22.57 -2.46
CA GLN A 202 -1.32 -22.22 -3.64
C GLN A 202 -1.81 -20.77 -3.60
N ALA A 203 -2.30 -20.31 -2.45
CA ALA A 203 -2.69 -18.91 -2.26
C ALA A 203 -1.51 -17.95 -2.45
N LEU A 204 -0.34 -18.28 -1.92
CA LEU A 204 0.88 -17.47 -2.07
C LEU A 204 1.42 -17.45 -3.50
N ALA A 205 1.20 -18.49 -4.30
CA ALA A 205 1.68 -18.59 -5.67
C ALA A 205 0.81 -17.86 -6.70
N GLN A 206 -0.32 -17.27 -6.32
CA GLN A 206 -1.25 -16.61 -7.25
C GLN A 206 -0.73 -15.27 -7.80
N HIS A 207 0.24 -14.62 -7.12
CA HIS A 207 0.73 -13.28 -7.46
C HIS A 207 2.21 -13.09 -7.18
#